data_bd5c90b0e5125e79694a79ef3b86f96f
#
_entry.id   bd5c90b0e5125e79694a79ef3b86f96f
#
_cell.length_a   1.000
_cell.length_b   1.000
_cell.length_c   1.000
_cell.angle_alpha   90.00
_cell.angle_beta   90.00
_cell.angle_gamma   90.00
#
_symmetry.space_group_name_H-M   'P 1'
#
loop_
_entity.id
_entity.type
_entity.pdbx_description
1 polymer ?
#
loop_
_entity_poly.entity_id
_entity_poly.type
_entity_poly.pdbx_seq_one_letter_code
_entity_poly.pdbx_strand_id
1 'polypeptide(L)'
;MTKAGETIEIGRFTFEPNARELRAEGGETVALRPQTAAVLAMLAAHRGDVVSKDALMETVWADTFVTDDSLVQCISEIRRALGPEGRDLLRTVPKAGYRLMPLEGAPEVAEAVTTRRRGIALAIGVMVAVLVLALAELLPRFWPEDEARTAPTVAVLPFTNMSDTADDIYFSNGVAEDLIVALSQLPDIRVISRGAAFSFDLTGADIREVATLLNADVVLEGSVRRVQDQLRVSAALVDGETGANLWAERYEGSREDIFAFQEAVLTALAETLSVRLSPAERARQGIIGTRSVAAHDAYLRARELENLYTRETNIEAEAALREAIREDPEFALAHALLSQIMSFRVENRWTNDTDRTVKAAFAAAERAVALDDGLPLAHFALARLYTRSFAPDVEKAIAGFRRAIEIDPDYDDAYAFLANTYIFDGRADDALPLIEAAFERNPVPPFWYFLARGMAQYFLGNYEAAEVALVEARDRNPTAPYPYRFLIATYGRMGEADEADWMAMEYEALGRSATIAALMDSASIHDPGYRAAFAEGFRMAGLPEE
;
A
#
# COMPACT_ATOMS: atom_id res chain seq x y z
N MET A 1 -10.39 -13.49 -40.92
CA MET A 1 -9.81 -14.80 -40.58
C MET A 1 -8.30 -14.69 -40.82
N THR A 2 -7.54 -14.37 -39.79
CA THR A 2 -6.06 -14.26 -39.85
C THR A 2 -5.45 -15.66 -39.92
N LYS A 3 -4.49 -15.87 -40.81
CA LYS A 3 -3.83 -17.16 -41.01
C LYS A 3 -3.10 -17.59 -39.74
N ALA A 4 -3.21 -18.86 -39.37
CA ALA A 4 -2.51 -19.46 -38.26
C ALA A 4 -0.99 -19.28 -38.43
N GLY A 5 -0.34 -18.54 -37.50
CA GLY A 5 1.12 -18.39 -37.43
C GLY A 5 1.67 -17.00 -37.73
N GLU A 6 0.84 -15.97 -37.85
CA GLU A 6 1.29 -14.60 -38.18
C GLU A 6 1.63 -13.83 -36.89
N THR A 7 2.89 -13.49 -36.73
CA THR A 7 3.36 -12.54 -35.72
C THR A 7 3.06 -11.12 -36.15
N ILE A 8 2.63 -10.26 -35.22
CA ILE A 8 2.24 -8.88 -35.48
C ILE A 8 3.25 -7.95 -34.81
N GLU A 9 3.91 -7.09 -35.56
CA GLU A 9 4.82 -6.08 -35.02
C GLU A 9 4.04 -4.89 -34.47
N ILE A 10 4.34 -4.44 -33.24
CA ILE A 10 3.72 -3.30 -32.56
C ILE A 10 4.85 -2.45 -31.94
N GLY A 11 5.29 -1.41 -32.66
CA GLY A 11 6.48 -0.64 -32.28
C GLY A 11 7.70 -1.56 -32.21
N ARG A 12 8.37 -1.59 -31.08
CA ARG A 12 9.52 -2.50 -30.78
C ARG A 12 9.11 -3.89 -30.25
N PHE A 13 7.80 -4.20 -30.28
CA PHE A 13 7.27 -5.45 -29.76
C PHE A 13 6.76 -6.33 -30.89
N THR A 14 6.86 -7.64 -30.68
CA THR A 14 6.26 -8.67 -31.54
C THR A 14 5.18 -9.38 -30.76
N PHE A 15 3.94 -9.32 -31.26
CA PHE A 15 2.79 -9.98 -30.65
C PHE A 15 2.47 -11.29 -31.37
N GLU A 16 2.38 -12.37 -30.61
CA GLU A 16 1.97 -13.70 -31.07
C GLU A 16 0.54 -14.01 -30.55
N PRO A 17 -0.52 -13.80 -31.34
CA PRO A 17 -1.90 -13.96 -30.88
C PRO A 17 -2.22 -15.35 -30.36
N ASN A 18 -1.67 -16.40 -30.98
CA ASN A 18 -1.94 -17.79 -30.60
C ASN A 18 -1.25 -18.20 -29.29
N ALA A 19 -0.05 -17.71 -29.04
CA ALA A 19 0.66 -17.91 -27.78
C ALA A 19 0.20 -16.96 -26.69
N ARG A 20 -0.51 -15.87 -27.04
CA ARG A 20 -0.90 -14.76 -26.17
C ARG A 20 0.30 -14.08 -25.53
N GLU A 21 1.38 -13.97 -26.28
CA GLU A 21 2.63 -13.41 -25.81
C GLU A 21 2.97 -12.14 -26.56
N LEU A 22 3.43 -11.13 -25.82
CA LEU A 22 4.04 -9.92 -26.34
C LEU A 22 5.53 -9.96 -26.02
N ARG A 23 6.39 -9.96 -27.04
CA ARG A 23 7.84 -10.06 -26.91
C ARG A 23 8.48 -8.72 -27.26
N ALA A 24 9.30 -8.19 -26.37
CA ALA A 24 10.11 -7.00 -26.62
C ALA A 24 11.35 -7.34 -27.47
N GLU A 25 11.90 -6.36 -28.17
CA GLU A 25 13.13 -6.49 -28.99
C GLU A 25 14.35 -6.97 -28.18
N GLY A 26 14.35 -6.80 -26.83
CA GLY A 26 15.34 -7.29 -25.88
C GLY A 26 15.14 -8.74 -25.40
N GLY A 27 14.12 -9.46 -25.90
CA GLY A 27 13.85 -10.86 -25.58
C GLY A 27 12.94 -11.07 -24.36
N GLU A 28 12.55 -10.04 -23.64
CA GLU A 28 11.58 -10.12 -22.56
C GLU A 28 10.18 -10.43 -23.12
N THR A 29 9.51 -11.41 -22.53
CA THR A 29 8.20 -11.89 -22.98
C THR A 29 7.17 -11.67 -21.88
N VAL A 30 6.06 -11.02 -22.22
CA VAL A 30 4.91 -10.78 -21.34
C VAL A 30 3.73 -11.62 -21.81
N ALA A 31 3.25 -12.52 -20.96
CA ALA A 31 2.03 -13.29 -21.22
C ALA A 31 0.79 -12.41 -20.96
N LEU A 32 -0.16 -12.41 -21.90
CA LEU A 32 -1.40 -11.65 -21.79
C LEU A 32 -2.56 -12.57 -21.43
N ARG A 33 -3.50 -12.08 -20.62
CA ARG A 33 -4.76 -12.80 -20.37
C ARG A 33 -5.53 -13.03 -21.68
N PRO A 34 -6.36 -14.09 -21.78
CA PRO A 34 -7.09 -14.41 -23.01
C PRO A 34 -7.85 -13.25 -23.62
N GLN A 35 -8.60 -12.50 -22.80
CA GLN A 35 -9.38 -11.35 -23.24
C GLN A 35 -8.49 -10.19 -23.68
N THR A 36 -7.44 -9.91 -22.93
CA THR A 36 -6.44 -8.87 -23.24
C THR A 36 -5.74 -9.15 -24.57
N ALA A 37 -5.37 -10.40 -24.82
CA ALA A 37 -4.79 -10.82 -26.09
C ALA A 37 -5.78 -10.70 -27.27
N ALA A 38 -7.08 -11.02 -27.03
CA ALA A 38 -8.13 -10.88 -28.03
C ALA A 38 -8.39 -9.41 -28.39
N VAL A 39 -8.44 -8.51 -27.40
CA VAL A 39 -8.54 -7.05 -27.61
C VAL A 39 -7.36 -6.55 -28.43
N LEU A 40 -6.12 -6.92 -28.06
CA LEU A 40 -4.93 -6.52 -28.80
C LEU A 40 -4.89 -7.05 -30.23
N ALA A 41 -5.32 -8.29 -30.46
CA ALA A 41 -5.41 -8.88 -31.79
C ALA A 41 -6.42 -8.12 -32.68
N MET A 42 -7.57 -7.73 -32.13
CA MET A 42 -8.58 -6.97 -32.87
C MET A 42 -8.09 -5.57 -33.21
N LEU A 43 -7.45 -4.86 -32.26
CA LEU A 43 -6.86 -3.55 -32.51
C LEU A 43 -5.71 -3.60 -33.54
N ALA A 44 -4.92 -4.68 -33.52
CA ALA A 44 -3.84 -4.89 -34.46
C ALA A 44 -4.35 -5.22 -35.89
N ALA A 45 -5.50 -5.91 -35.99
CA ALA A 45 -6.15 -6.17 -37.29
C ALA A 45 -6.73 -4.91 -37.93
N HIS A 46 -7.07 -3.89 -37.11
CA HIS A 46 -7.61 -2.60 -37.54
C HIS A 46 -6.62 -1.45 -37.28
N ARG A 47 -5.34 -1.73 -37.42
CA ARG A 47 -4.27 -0.77 -37.14
C ARG A 47 -4.43 0.53 -37.93
N GLY A 48 -4.40 1.67 -37.22
CA GLY A 48 -4.60 3.01 -37.79
C GLY A 48 -6.06 3.47 -37.78
N ASP A 49 -7.02 2.56 -37.68
CA ASP A 49 -8.43 2.86 -37.57
C ASP A 49 -8.90 2.90 -36.11
N VAL A 50 -10.00 3.59 -35.87
CA VAL A 50 -10.65 3.62 -34.56
C VAL A 50 -11.59 2.41 -34.44
N VAL A 51 -11.37 1.57 -33.44
CA VAL A 51 -12.28 0.47 -33.11
C VAL A 51 -13.15 0.91 -31.95
N SER A 52 -14.48 0.90 -32.14
CA SER A 52 -15.42 1.34 -31.11
C SER A 52 -15.43 0.41 -29.90
N LYS A 53 -15.83 0.95 -28.74
CA LYS A 53 -15.98 0.13 -27.51
C LYS A 53 -16.97 -1.01 -27.73
N ASP A 54 -18.12 -0.71 -28.34
CA ASP A 54 -19.16 -1.69 -28.61
C ASP A 54 -18.64 -2.83 -29.49
N ALA A 55 -17.91 -2.53 -30.56
CA ALA A 55 -17.32 -3.54 -31.44
C ALA A 55 -16.29 -4.44 -30.69
N LEU A 56 -15.49 -3.87 -29.79
CA LEU A 56 -14.57 -4.64 -28.94
C LEU A 56 -15.32 -5.53 -27.97
N MET A 57 -16.35 -4.99 -27.32
CA MET A 57 -17.17 -5.72 -26.36
C MET A 57 -17.94 -6.88 -27.01
N GLU A 58 -18.62 -6.62 -28.14
CA GLU A 58 -19.37 -7.65 -28.88
C GLU A 58 -18.47 -8.77 -29.42
N THR A 59 -17.23 -8.44 -29.81
CA THR A 59 -16.34 -9.45 -30.39
C THR A 59 -15.62 -10.28 -29.34
N VAL A 60 -15.16 -9.65 -28.25
CA VAL A 60 -14.31 -10.31 -27.26
C VAL A 60 -15.13 -11.02 -26.17
N TRP A 61 -16.34 -10.54 -25.89
CA TRP A 61 -17.24 -11.09 -24.87
C TRP A 61 -18.63 -11.48 -25.43
N ALA A 62 -18.68 -12.02 -26.65
CA ALA A 62 -19.90 -12.37 -27.37
C ALA A 62 -20.92 -13.20 -26.54
N ASP A 63 -20.45 -14.05 -25.62
CA ASP A 63 -21.27 -14.96 -24.83
C ASP A 63 -21.30 -14.62 -23.32
N THR A 64 -20.77 -13.45 -22.92
CA THR A 64 -20.64 -13.10 -21.49
C THR A 64 -21.07 -11.65 -21.26
N PHE A 65 -21.95 -11.44 -20.28
CA PHE A 65 -22.32 -10.09 -19.86
C PHE A 65 -21.19 -9.51 -19.02
N VAL A 66 -20.51 -8.48 -19.54
CA VAL A 66 -19.43 -7.75 -18.85
C VAL A 66 -19.70 -6.26 -18.92
N THR A 67 -19.16 -5.51 -17.96
CA THR A 67 -19.23 -4.04 -17.95
C THR A 67 -18.06 -3.44 -18.74
N ASP A 68 -18.17 -2.17 -19.10
CA ASP A 68 -17.11 -1.38 -19.77
C ASP A 68 -15.76 -1.46 -19.04
N ASP A 69 -15.78 -1.67 -17.73
CA ASP A 69 -14.58 -1.82 -16.87
C ASP A 69 -13.67 -2.97 -17.32
N SER A 70 -14.27 -4.07 -17.81
CA SER A 70 -13.50 -5.22 -18.33
C SER A 70 -12.65 -4.84 -19.55
N LEU A 71 -13.18 -3.98 -20.44
CA LEU A 71 -12.45 -3.46 -21.58
C LEU A 71 -11.36 -2.48 -21.15
N VAL A 72 -11.67 -1.57 -20.22
CA VAL A 72 -10.70 -0.60 -19.66
C VAL A 72 -9.53 -1.33 -18.99
N GLN A 73 -9.79 -2.42 -18.27
CA GLN A 73 -8.76 -3.26 -17.68
C GLN A 73 -7.85 -3.90 -18.74
N CYS A 74 -8.42 -4.43 -19.83
CA CYS A 74 -7.63 -4.98 -20.94
C CYS A 74 -6.76 -3.91 -21.61
N ILE A 75 -7.28 -2.70 -21.83
CA ILE A 75 -6.52 -1.58 -22.40
C ILE A 75 -5.36 -1.17 -21.49
N SER A 76 -5.60 -1.12 -20.17
CA SER A 76 -4.56 -0.81 -19.18
C SER A 76 -3.46 -1.86 -19.17
N GLU A 77 -3.80 -3.14 -19.24
CA GLU A 77 -2.82 -4.24 -19.34
C GLU A 77 -1.99 -4.15 -20.62
N ILE A 78 -2.62 -3.91 -21.77
CA ILE A 78 -1.90 -3.76 -23.04
C ILE A 78 -0.91 -2.60 -22.94
N ARG A 79 -1.32 -1.45 -22.40
CA ARG A 79 -0.44 -0.29 -22.23
C ARG A 79 0.73 -0.57 -21.31
N ARG A 80 0.48 -1.30 -20.22
CA ARG A 80 1.54 -1.74 -19.29
C ARG A 80 2.53 -2.69 -19.96
N ALA A 81 2.02 -3.66 -20.71
CA ALA A 81 2.85 -4.62 -21.44
C ALA A 81 3.69 -3.95 -22.55
N LEU A 82 3.19 -2.88 -23.16
CA LEU A 82 3.93 -2.05 -24.13
C LEU A 82 4.88 -1.03 -23.48
N GLY A 83 4.94 -0.98 -22.14
CA GLY A 83 5.86 -0.12 -21.40
C GLY A 83 5.62 1.39 -21.62
N PRO A 84 6.67 2.24 -21.50
CA PRO A 84 6.52 3.70 -21.58
C PRO A 84 5.88 4.22 -22.87
N GLU A 85 6.03 3.50 -23.98
CA GLU A 85 5.45 3.85 -25.29
C GLU A 85 4.00 3.38 -25.47
N GLY A 86 3.47 2.65 -24.47
CA GLY A 86 2.14 2.02 -24.58
C GLY A 86 1.00 3.00 -24.84
N ARG A 87 1.06 4.22 -24.31
CA ARG A 87 0.05 5.27 -24.55
C ARG A 87 0.15 5.89 -25.94
N ASP A 88 1.35 6.02 -26.48
CA ASP A 88 1.55 6.54 -27.82
C ASP A 88 1.19 5.53 -28.89
N LEU A 89 1.41 4.26 -28.62
CA LEU A 89 1.06 3.15 -29.52
C LEU A 89 -0.44 2.81 -29.48
N LEU A 90 -1.08 2.88 -28.30
CA LEU A 90 -2.50 2.59 -28.11
C LEU A 90 -3.21 3.83 -27.54
N ARG A 91 -3.84 4.62 -28.43
CA ARG A 91 -4.52 5.86 -28.06
C ARG A 91 -6.01 5.63 -27.83
N THR A 92 -6.55 6.33 -26.81
CA THR A 92 -8.00 6.49 -26.64
C THR A 92 -8.48 7.58 -27.56
N VAL A 93 -9.56 7.31 -28.29
CA VAL A 93 -10.27 8.32 -29.11
C VAL A 93 -11.59 8.63 -28.40
N PRO A 94 -11.72 9.81 -27.77
CA PRO A 94 -12.89 10.16 -26.97
C PRO A 94 -14.21 9.91 -27.71
N LYS A 95 -15.19 9.31 -27.03
CA LYS A 95 -16.53 8.96 -27.55
C LYS A 95 -16.54 8.00 -28.76
N ALA A 96 -15.38 7.56 -29.26
CA ALA A 96 -15.28 6.70 -30.44
C ALA A 96 -14.67 5.33 -30.15
N GLY A 97 -13.72 5.20 -29.21
CA GLY A 97 -13.08 3.92 -28.89
C GLY A 97 -11.56 3.99 -28.76
N TYR A 98 -10.87 3.01 -29.34
CA TYR A 98 -9.41 2.88 -29.22
C TYR A 98 -8.76 2.73 -30.60
N ARG A 99 -7.52 3.23 -30.73
CA ARG A 99 -6.73 3.17 -31.98
C ARG A 99 -5.31 2.69 -31.69
N LEU A 100 -4.89 1.65 -32.39
CA LEU A 100 -3.49 1.24 -32.40
C LEU A 100 -2.77 1.98 -33.55
N MET A 101 -1.72 2.72 -33.21
CA MET A 101 -1.02 3.58 -34.17
C MET A 101 -0.27 2.76 -35.23
N PRO A 102 -0.20 3.22 -36.49
CA PRO A 102 0.63 2.60 -37.53
C PRO A 102 2.12 2.77 -37.20
N LEU A 103 2.94 1.85 -37.68
CA LEU A 103 4.40 1.96 -37.60
C LEU A 103 4.84 3.08 -38.55
N GLU A 104 5.32 4.22 -38.05
CA GLU A 104 6.00 5.22 -38.89
C GLU A 104 7.47 4.80 -39.06
N GLY A 105 7.87 4.71 -40.33
CA GLY A 105 9.15 4.55 -40.97
C GLY A 105 10.41 4.38 -40.12
N ALA A 106 11.10 3.28 -40.31
CA ALA A 106 12.50 3.11 -39.91
C ALA A 106 13.37 4.16 -40.62
N PRO A 107 14.33 4.82 -39.92
CA PRO A 107 15.27 5.70 -40.59
C PRO A 107 16.26 4.90 -41.44
N GLU A 108 16.39 5.31 -42.71
CA GLU A 108 17.39 4.86 -43.64
C GLU A 108 18.82 4.97 -43.10
N VAL A 109 19.56 3.89 -43.14
CA VAL A 109 20.97 3.88 -42.78
C VAL A 109 21.78 4.47 -43.93
N ALA A 110 22.32 5.67 -43.70
CA ALA A 110 23.30 6.26 -44.64
C ALA A 110 24.68 5.62 -44.43
N GLU A 111 25.17 4.93 -45.43
CA GLU A 111 26.56 4.48 -45.55
C GLU A 111 27.50 5.71 -45.60
N ALA A 112 28.55 5.68 -44.80
CA ALA A 112 29.72 6.55 -44.98
C ALA A 112 31.00 5.73 -44.96
N VAL A 113 31.68 5.85 -46.07
CA VAL A 113 32.92 5.21 -46.52
C VAL A 113 34.15 5.78 -45.83
N THR A 114 35.02 4.87 -45.42
CA THR A 114 36.49 4.91 -45.29
C THR A 114 37.24 6.05 -44.62
N THR A 115 38.12 5.70 -43.69
CA THR A 115 39.56 5.85 -43.91
C THR A 115 40.40 5.01 -42.91
N ARG A 116 41.27 4.22 -43.52
CA ARG A 116 42.27 3.33 -42.95
C ARG A 116 43.49 4.16 -42.48
N ARG A 117 43.80 4.15 -41.17
CA ARG A 117 45.13 4.31 -40.55
C ARG A 117 45.00 4.59 -39.04
N ARG A 118 45.04 3.53 -38.24
CA ARG A 118 45.45 3.55 -36.81
C ARG A 118 45.30 2.13 -36.24
N GLY A 119 45.97 1.18 -36.89
CA GLY A 119 45.73 -0.25 -36.67
C GLY A 119 46.58 -0.92 -35.58
N ILE A 120 47.33 -0.22 -34.75
CA ILE A 120 48.19 -0.88 -33.73
C ILE A 120 47.77 -0.43 -32.31
N ALA A 121 47.39 0.80 -32.09
CA ALA A 121 46.91 1.27 -30.77
C ALA A 121 45.51 0.70 -30.40
N LEU A 122 44.66 0.37 -31.41
CA LEU A 122 43.34 -0.22 -31.21
C LEU A 122 43.43 -1.69 -30.79
N ALA A 123 44.41 -2.44 -31.29
CA ALA A 123 44.58 -3.86 -30.97
C ALA A 123 45.01 -4.09 -29.51
N ILE A 124 45.85 -3.20 -28.96
CA ILE A 124 46.26 -3.26 -27.55
C ILE A 124 45.11 -2.80 -26.64
N GLY A 125 44.35 -1.77 -27.04
CA GLY A 125 43.15 -1.30 -26.30
C GLY A 125 42.04 -2.37 -26.26
N VAL A 126 41.79 -3.06 -27.37
CA VAL A 126 40.80 -4.15 -27.44
C VAL A 126 41.25 -5.36 -26.63
N MET A 127 42.56 -5.71 -26.65
CA MET A 127 43.08 -6.83 -25.86
C MET A 127 43.04 -6.54 -24.35
N VAL A 128 43.30 -5.29 -23.92
CA VAL A 128 43.13 -4.86 -22.53
C VAL A 128 41.67 -4.81 -22.14
N ALA A 129 40.79 -4.34 -23.02
CA ALA A 129 39.33 -4.31 -22.76
C ALA A 129 38.76 -5.75 -22.70
N VAL A 130 39.19 -6.66 -23.56
CA VAL A 130 38.80 -8.08 -23.51
C VAL A 130 39.36 -8.76 -22.27
N LEU A 131 40.58 -8.43 -21.84
CA LEU A 131 41.17 -8.97 -20.62
C LEU A 131 40.46 -8.42 -19.37
N VAL A 132 40.07 -7.15 -19.37
CA VAL A 132 39.27 -6.52 -18.29
C VAL A 132 37.84 -7.08 -18.25
N LEU A 133 37.22 -7.30 -19.43
CA LEU A 133 35.94 -7.97 -19.53
C LEU A 133 36.01 -9.44 -19.11
N ALA A 134 37.04 -10.17 -19.52
CA ALA A 134 37.24 -11.54 -19.08
C ALA A 134 37.59 -11.65 -17.59
N LEU A 135 38.34 -10.67 -17.03
CA LEU A 135 38.53 -10.57 -15.58
C LEU A 135 37.21 -10.18 -14.85
N ALA A 136 36.41 -9.27 -15.42
CA ALA A 136 35.13 -8.90 -14.87
C ALA A 136 34.10 -10.05 -14.89
N GLU A 137 34.17 -10.95 -15.86
CA GLU A 137 33.36 -12.18 -15.87
C GLU A 137 33.92 -13.30 -14.96
N LEU A 138 35.21 -13.25 -14.64
CA LEU A 138 35.84 -14.24 -13.75
C LEU A 138 35.86 -13.83 -12.28
N LEU A 139 35.86 -12.52 -12.01
CA LEU A 139 35.81 -11.97 -10.64
C LEU A 139 34.56 -12.40 -9.83
N PRO A 140 33.33 -12.47 -10.41
CA PRO A 140 32.17 -12.99 -9.68
C PRO A 140 32.26 -14.47 -9.30
N ARG A 141 33.11 -15.26 -9.99
CA ARG A 141 33.31 -16.67 -9.65
C ARG A 141 34.27 -16.92 -8.48
N PHE A 142 35.11 -15.94 -8.14
CA PHE A 142 36.06 -16.01 -7.03
C PHE A 142 35.63 -15.17 -5.81
N TRP A 143 34.70 -14.22 -5.99
CA TRP A 143 33.92 -13.59 -4.96
C TRP A 143 32.48 -14.00 -5.25
N PRO A 144 31.91 -14.97 -4.53
CA PRO A 144 30.47 -14.99 -4.48
C PRO A 144 30.07 -13.59 -3.98
N GLU A 145 29.35 -12.82 -4.80
CA GLU A 145 28.54 -11.78 -4.25
C GLU A 145 27.78 -12.48 -3.13
N ASP A 146 28.05 -12.12 -1.87
CA ASP A 146 27.04 -12.17 -0.87
C ASP A 146 25.91 -11.35 -1.53
N GLU A 147 24.98 -12.03 -2.19
CA GLU A 147 23.64 -11.48 -2.41
C GLU A 147 23.31 -10.92 -1.04
N ALA A 148 23.30 -9.60 -0.94
CA ALA A 148 22.88 -8.93 0.28
C ALA A 148 21.53 -9.56 0.56
N ARG A 149 21.50 -10.56 1.47
CA ARG A 149 20.28 -11.30 1.81
C ARG A 149 19.34 -10.21 2.25
N THR A 150 18.43 -9.86 1.39
CA THR A 150 17.32 -8.99 1.79
C THR A 150 16.70 -9.66 3.01
N ALA A 151 16.52 -8.88 4.08
CA ALA A 151 15.92 -9.40 5.30
C ALA A 151 14.66 -10.20 4.95
N PRO A 152 14.48 -11.42 5.48
CA PRO A 152 13.32 -12.24 5.17
C PRO A 152 12.05 -11.52 5.55
N THR A 153 11.06 -11.56 4.67
CA THR A 153 9.76 -10.93 4.87
C THR A 153 8.81 -11.93 5.53
N VAL A 154 8.29 -11.58 6.68
CA VAL A 154 7.37 -12.40 7.49
C VAL A 154 5.97 -11.78 7.47
N ALA A 155 4.96 -12.56 7.09
CA ALA A 155 3.57 -12.22 7.27
C ALA A 155 2.99 -12.99 8.45
N VAL A 156 2.36 -12.30 9.40
CA VAL A 156 1.61 -12.90 10.51
C VAL A 156 0.12 -12.76 10.19
N LEU A 157 -0.55 -13.87 9.96
CA LEU A 157 -1.97 -13.88 9.63
C LEU A 157 -2.85 -13.79 10.89
N PRO A 158 -4.10 -13.31 10.77
CA PRO A 158 -5.08 -13.39 11.84
C PRO A 158 -5.20 -14.83 12.35
N PHE A 159 -5.11 -15.04 13.66
CA PHE A 159 -5.25 -16.38 14.22
C PHE A 159 -6.73 -16.78 14.24
N THR A 160 -7.01 -17.99 13.79
CA THR A 160 -8.37 -18.52 13.78
C THR A 160 -8.90 -18.70 15.20
N ASN A 161 -10.04 -18.07 15.50
CA ASN A 161 -10.75 -18.31 16.75
C ASN A 161 -11.43 -19.68 16.73
N MET A 162 -10.99 -20.58 17.61
CA MET A 162 -11.57 -21.91 17.83
C MET A 162 -12.31 -22.03 19.18
N SER A 163 -12.53 -20.89 19.86
CA SER A 163 -13.31 -20.82 21.10
C SER A 163 -14.81 -20.97 20.81
N ASP A 164 -15.57 -21.31 21.85
CA ASP A 164 -17.02 -21.51 21.75
C ASP A 164 -17.80 -20.18 21.65
N THR A 165 -17.11 -19.03 21.87
CA THR A 165 -17.70 -17.69 21.84
C THR A 165 -17.08 -16.86 20.72
N ALA A 166 -17.94 -16.17 19.95
CA ALA A 166 -17.48 -15.19 18.96
C ALA A 166 -16.74 -14.00 19.62
N ASP A 167 -17.05 -13.73 20.89
CA ASP A 167 -16.44 -12.64 21.65
C ASP A 167 -14.93 -12.83 21.87
N ASP A 168 -14.37 -14.04 21.65
CA ASP A 168 -12.93 -14.28 21.76
C ASP A 168 -12.13 -13.97 20.47
N ILE A 169 -12.78 -13.43 19.42
CA ILE A 169 -12.11 -13.02 18.17
C ILE A 169 -11.05 -11.95 18.45
N TYR A 170 -11.36 -10.97 19.32
CA TYR A 170 -10.40 -9.93 19.69
C TYR A 170 -9.11 -10.49 20.27
N PHE A 171 -9.20 -11.59 21.04
CA PHE A 171 -8.05 -12.21 21.65
C PHE A 171 -7.20 -12.95 20.61
N SER A 172 -7.83 -13.67 19.68
CA SER A 172 -7.13 -14.37 18.59
C SER A 172 -6.41 -13.40 17.67
N ASN A 173 -7.08 -12.32 17.27
CA ASN A 173 -6.51 -11.24 16.47
C ASN A 173 -5.37 -10.55 17.24
N GLY A 174 -5.60 -10.27 18.53
CA GLY A 174 -4.62 -9.61 19.38
C GLY A 174 -3.31 -10.38 19.52
N VAL A 175 -3.37 -11.70 19.67
CA VAL A 175 -2.16 -12.55 19.72
C VAL A 175 -1.34 -12.42 18.43
N ALA A 176 -1.97 -12.39 17.27
CA ALA A 176 -1.27 -12.20 16.00
C ALA A 176 -0.70 -10.77 15.89
N GLU A 177 -1.46 -9.74 16.30
CA GLU A 177 -0.99 -8.34 16.31
C GLU A 177 0.23 -8.16 17.23
N ASP A 178 0.22 -8.76 18.40
CA ASP A 178 1.33 -8.73 19.33
C ASP A 178 2.61 -9.31 18.71
N LEU A 179 2.47 -10.42 17.98
CA LEU A 179 3.59 -11.02 17.25
C LEU A 179 4.11 -10.11 16.14
N ILE A 180 3.23 -9.39 15.42
CA ILE A 180 3.64 -8.36 14.44
C ILE A 180 4.48 -7.27 15.14
N VAL A 181 3.99 -6.72 16.25
CA VAL A 181 4.69 -5.66 16.98
C VAL A 181 6.04 -6.15 17.53
N ALA A 182 6.09 -7.36 18.06
CA ALA A 182 7.33 -7.91 18.61
C ALA A 182 8.36 -8.25 17.53
N LEU A 183 7.92 -8.76 16.37
CA LEU A 183 8.77 -9.09 15.23
C LEU A 183 9.31 -7.83 14.54
N SER A 184 8.53 -6.75 14.43
CA SER A 184 8.99 -5.50 13.82
C SER A 184 10.13 -4.82 14.61
N GLN A 185 10.37 -5.23 15.86
CA GLN A 185 11.51 -4.78 16.65
C GLN A 185 12.81 -5.55 16.35
N LEU A 186 12.77 -6.58 15.51
CA LEU A 186 13.93 -7.38 15.15
C LEU A 186 14.63 -6.81 13.92
N PRO A 187 15.94 -6.48 13.97
CA PRO A 187 16.59 -5.67 12.93
C PRO A 187 16.77 -6.38 11.57
N ASP A 188 16.78 -7.71 11.56
CA ASP A 188 17.07 -8.50 10.36
C ASP A 188 15.83 -9.23 9.81
N ILE A 189 14.63 -8.74 10.14
CA ILE A 189 13.34 -9.26 9.67
C ILE A 189 12.50 -8.09 9.16
N ARG A 190 11.91 -8.24 8.00
CA ARG A 190 10.86 -7.36 7.51
C ARG A 190 9.50 -7.96 7.86
N VAL A 191 8.62 -7.19 8.47
CA VAL A 191 7.29 -7.66 8.88
C VAL A 191 6.21 -6.98 8.07
N ILE A 192 5.33 -7.78 7.48
CA ILE A 192 4.15 -7.25 6.77
C ILE A 192 3.24 -6.55 7.79
N SER A 193 2.82 -5.34 7.46
CA SER A 193 1.96 -4.56 8.34
C SER A 193 0.65 -5.28 8.64
N ARG A 194 0.09 -5.00 9.83
CA ARG A 194 -1.22 -5.52 10.23
C ARG A 194 -2.29 -5.20 9.19
N GLY A 195 -2.29 -3.96 8.68
CA GLY A 195 -3.27 -3.51 7.69
C GLY A 195 -3.30 -4.38 6.45
N ALA A 196 -2.14 -4.83 5.96
CA ALA A 196 -2.03 -5.74 4.84
C ALA A 196 -2.42 -7.17 5.22
N ALA A 197 -1.86 -7.71 6.31
CA ALA A 197 -2.06 -9.10 6.71
C ALA A 197 -3.52 -9.42 7.10
N PHE A 198 -4.27 -8.44 7.60
CA PHE A 198 -5.66 -8.59 8.06
C PHE A 198 -6.71 -8.11 7.04
N SER A 199 -6.30 -7.69 5.84
CA SER A 199 -7.22 -7.13 4.83
C SER A 199 -7.99 -8.19 4.04
N PHE A 200 -7.68 -9.47 4.21
CA PHE A 200 -8.27 -10.57 3.45
C PHE A 200 -9.08 -11.52 4.32
N ASP A 201 -10.17 -12.05 3.74
CA ASP A 201 -10.77 -13.28 4.23
C ASP A 201 -9.93 -14.45 3.73
N LEU A 202 -9.09 -14.97 4.61
CA LEU A 202 -8.15 -16.07 4.33
C LEU A 202 -8.79 -17.46 4.54
N THR A 203 -10.10 -17.54 4.76
CA THR A 203 -10.80 -18.78 5.03
C THR A 203 -10.64 -19.76 3.87
N GLY A 204 -9.77 -20.75 4.04
CA GLY A 204 -9.51 -21.79 3.02
C GLY A 204 -8.60 -21.36 1.86
N ALA A 205 -7.92 -20.24 1.96
CA ALA A 205 -6.92 -19.82 0.98
C ALA A 205 -5.66 -20.73 1.04
N ASP A 206 -5.04 -20.99 -0.12
CA ASP A 206 -3.73 -21.65 -0.16
C ASP A 206 -2.67 -20.69 0.40
N ILE A 207 -1.90 -21.13 1.38
CA ILE A 207 -0.89 -20.33 2.05
C ILE A 207 0.16 -19.74 1.08
N ARG A 208 0.44 -20.43 -0.03
CA ARG A 208 1.36 -19.97 -1.07
C ARG A 208 0.78 -18.80 -1.87
N GLU A 209 -0.54 -18.82 -2.12
CA GLU A 209 -1.24 -17.71 -2.75
C GLU A 209 -1.22 -16.48 -1.84
N VAL A 210 -1.45 -16.69 -0.54
CA VAL A 210 -1.36 -15.63 0.47
C VAL A 210 0.05 -15.05 0.56
N ALA A 211 1.08 -15.91 0.63
CA ALA A 211 2.48 -15.50 0.65
C ALA A 211 2.85 -14.68 -0.59
N THR A 212 2.43 -15.12 -1.78
CA THR A 212 2.65 -14.40 -3.05
C THR A 212 1.97 -13.03 -3.02
N LEU A 213 0.72 -12.96 -2.55
CA LEU A 213 -0.05 -11.72 -2.48
C LEU A 213 0.56 -10.71 -1.50
N LEU A 214 1.06 -11.21 -0.35
CA LEU A 214 1.70 -10.39 0.67
C LEU A 214 3.20 -10.15 0.40
N ASN A 215 3.76 -10.73 -0.67
CA ASN A 215 5.19 -10.73 -0.96
C ASN A 215 6.02 -11.17 0.26
N ALA A 216 5.59 -12.25 0.91
CA ALA A 216 6.17 -12.80 2.12
C ALA A 216 6.98 -14.06 1.82
N ASP A 217 8.21 -14.13 2.34
CA ASP A 217 9.05 -15.33 2.25
C ASP A 217 8.53 -16.42 3.19
N VAL A 218 7.97 -16.00 4.32
CA VAL A 218 7.49 -16.89 5.37
C VAL A 218 6.17 -16.37 5.93
N VAL A 219 5.25 -17.29 6.21
CA VAL A 219 3.94 -16.98 6.78
C VAL A 219 3.79 -17.65 8.14
N LEU A 220 3.45 -16.87 9.16
CA LEU A 220 3.03 -17.36 10.47
C LEU A 220 1.50 -17.41 10.50
N GLU A 221 0.97 -18.61 10.65
CA GLU A 221 -0.45 -18.85 10.84
C GLU A 221 -0.73 -19.52 12.18
N GLY A 222 -1.95 -19.45 12.67
CA GLY A 222 -2.28 -20.09 13.93
C GLY A 222 -3.77 -20.13 14.25
N SER A 223 -4.06 -20.74 15.39
CA SER A 223 -5.39 -20.77 15.98
C SER A 223 -5.32 -20.65 17.51
N VAL A 224 -6.36 -20.03 18.05
CA VAL A 224 -6.53 -19.84 19.48
C VAL A 224 -7.84 -20.49 19.92
N ARG A 225 -7.80 -21.31 20.95
CA ARG A 225 -8.98 -21.83 21.64
C ARG A 225 -8.92 -21.49 23.10
N ARG A 226 -9.92 -20.79 23.57
CA ARG A 226 -10.09 -20.44 24.98
C ARG A 226 -11.33 -21.15 25.55
N VAL A 227 -11.16 -21.81 26.68
CA VAL A 227 -12.23 -22.44 27.43
C VAL A 227 -12.03 -22.12 28.90
N GLN A 228 -12.83 -21.22 29.44
CA GLN A 228 -12.64 -20.65 30.79
C GLN A 228 -11.23 -20.03 30.94
N ASP A 229 -10.41 -20.51 31.87
CA ASP A 229 -9.04 -20.05 32.07
C ASP A 229 -7.98 -20.84 31.28
N GLN A 230 -8.41 -21.87 30.54
CA GLN A 230 -7.50 -22.67 29.72
C GLN A 230 -7.36 -22.07 28.33
N LEU A 231 -6.12 -21.91 27.92
CA LEU A 231 -5.72 -21.41 26.62
C LEU A 231 -4.98 -22.51 25.85
N ARG A 232 -5.40 -22.72 24.61
CA ARG A 232 -4.65 -23.54 23.65
C ARG A 232 -4.35 -22.67 22.44
N VAL A 233 -3.07 -22.52 22.13
CA VAL A 233 -2.61 -21.82 20.93
C VAL A 233 -1.84 -22.79 20.07
N SER A 234 -2.14 -22.85 18.79
CA SER A 234 -1.34 -23.57 17.81
C SER A 234 -0.78 -22.53 16.83
N ALA A 235 0.49 -22.61 16.54
CA ALA A 235 1.15 -21.75 15.58
C ALA A 235 2.03 -22.59 14.64
N ALA A 236 2.10 -22.19 13.37
CA ALA A 236 2.94 -22.80 12.37
C ALA A 236 3.63 -21.72 11.54
N LEU A 237 4.91 -21.91 11.29
CA LEU A 237 5.70 -21.12 10.37
C LEU A 237 5.80 -21.89 9.05
N VAL A 238 5.33 -21.30 7.98
CA VAL A 238 5.21 -21.94 6.67
C VAL A 238 6.08 -21.20 5.66
N ASP A 239 6.84 -21.94 4.88
CA ASP A 239 7.59 -21.41 3.74
C ASP A 239 6.63 -20.94 2.65
N GLY A 240 6.75 -19.68 2.24
CA GLY A 240 5.80 -19.04 1.33
C GLY A 240 5.86 -19.57 -0.09
N GLU A 241 7.00 -20.10 -0.52
CA GLU A 241 7.19 -20.63 -1.88
C GLU A 241 6.68 -22.09 -1.97
N THR A 242 7.06 -22.91 -1.01
CA THR A 242 6.82 -24.36 -1.07
C THR A 242 5.56 -24.80 -0.33
N GLY A 243 5.06 -23.99 0.62
CA GLY A 243 3.98 -24.35 1.53
C GLY A 243 4.41 -25.37 2.59
N ALA A 244 5.72 -25.60 2.77
CA ALA A 244 6.24 -26.54 3.75
C ALA A 244 6.25 -25.92 5.17
N ASN A 245 5.83 -26.69 6.16
CA ASN A 245 5.98 -26.28 7.55
C ASN A 245 7.47 -26.27 7.93
N LEU A 246 8.01 -25.09 8.25
CA LEU A 246 9.35 -24.90 8.77
C LEU A 246 9.40 -25.18 10.27
N TRP A 247 8.32 -24.81 10.96
CA TRP A 247 8.13 -25.04 12.38
C TRP A 247 6.63 -25.11 12.69
N ALA A 248 6.24 -25.91 13.67
CA ALA A 248 4.87 -25.92 14.20
C ALA A 248 4.89 -26.38 15.66
N GLU A 249 4.16 -25.66 16.51
CA GLU A 249 4.05 -25.98 17.92
C GLU A 249 2.63 -25.73 18.43
N ARG A 250 2.27 -26.50 19.46
CA ARG A 250 1.03 -26.32 20.20
C ARG A 250 1.36 -26.03 21.65
N TYR A 251 0.80 -24.95 22.12
CA TYR A 251 0.91 -24.51 23.49
C TYR A 251 -0.41 -24.74 24.24
N GLU A 252 -0.34 -25.26 25.47
CA GLU A 252 -1.48 -25.41 26.36
C GLU A 252 -1.10 -24.85 27.71
N GLY A 253 -1.89 -23.93 28.23
CA GLY A 253 -1.60 -23.27 29.50
C GLY A 253 -2.79 -22.48 30.03
N SER A 254 -2.54 -21.61 30.99
CA SER A 254 -3.50 -20.60 31.45
C SER A 254 -3.38 -19.32 30.67
N ARG A 255 -4.32 -18.37 30.86
CA ARG A 255 -4.20 -17.02 30.28
C ARG A 255 -2.92 -16.31 30.72
N GLU A 256 -2.42 -16.60 31.91
CA GLU A 256 -1.20 -16.00 32.46
C GLU A 256 0.05 -16.42 31.70
N ASP A 257 -0.04 -17.53 30.95
CA ASP A 257 1.09 -18.07 30.19
C ASP A 257 1.20 -17.51 28.78
N ILE A 258 0.32 -16.57 28.35
CA ILE A 258 0.30 -16.03 26.99
C ILE A 258 1.63 -15.37 26.59
N PHE A 259 2.27 -14.69 27.53
CA PHE A 259 3.56 -14.04 27.27
C PHE A 259 4.68 -15.06 27.06
N ALA A 260 4.65 -16.20 27.78
CA ALA A 260 5.60 -17.29 27.57
C ALA A 260 5.42 -17.95 26.19
N PHE A 261 4.19 -18.06 25.70
CA PHE A 261 3.90 -18.50 24.33
C PHE A 261 4.50 -17.53 23.30
N GLN A 262 4.26 -16.24 23.44
CA GLN A 262 4.78 -15.23 22.52
C GLN A 262 6.32 -15.26 22.47
N GLU A 263 6.99 -15.39 23.62
CA GLU A 263 8.44 -15.53 23.71
C GLU A 263 8.94 -16.82 23.00
N ALA A 264 8.23 -17.92 23.14
CA ALA A 264 8.56 -19.18 22.47
C ALA A 264 8.45 -19.06 20.94
N VAL A 265 7.36 -18.43 20.43
CA VAL A 265 7.18 -18.19 18.98
C VAL A 265 8.28 -17.30 18.43
N LEU A 266 8.60 -16.19 19.10
CA LEU A 266 9.66 -15.27 18.66
C LEU A 266 11.03 -15.94 18.63
N THR A 267 11.33 -16.79 19.62
CA THR A 267 12.57 -17.57 19.68
C THR A 267 12.64 -18.54 18.50
N ALA A 268 11.58 -19.29 18.26
CA ALA A 268 11.51 -20.25 17.16
C ALA A 268 11.64 -19.58 15.78
N LEU A 269 11.01 -18.41 15.60
CA LEU A 269 11.16 -17.60 14.39
C LEU A 269 12.59 -17.15 14.19
N ALA A 270 13.23 -16.57 15.21
CA ALA A 270 14.62 -16.12 15.13
C ALA A 270 15.58 -17.28 14.79
N GLU A 271 15.37 -18.46 15.38
CA GLU A 271 16.16 -19.66 15.07
C GLU A 271 15.93 -20.15 13.64
N THR A 272 14.67 -20.25 13.21
CA THR A 272 14.30 -20.76 11.88
C THR A 272 14.81 -19.83 10.77
N LEU A 273 14.71 -18.52 10.96
CA LEU A 273 15.19 -17.52 10.01
C LEU A 273 16.68 -17.21 10.17
N SER A 274 17.39 -17.87 11.09
CA SER A 274 18.82 -17.65 11.36
C SER A 274 19.16 -16.22 11.77
N VAL A 275 18.24 -15.52 12.41
CA VAL A 275 18.42 -14.15 12.92
C VAL A 275 19.18 -14.16 14.23
N ARG A 276 20.23 -13.36 14.34
CA ARG A 276 21.05 -13.25 15.55
C ARG A 276 20.51 -12.15 16.46
N LEU A 277 19.85 -12.54 17.53
CA LEU A 277 19.36 -11.62 18.55
C LEU A 277 20.48 -11.21 19.52
N SER A 278 20.63 -9.91 19.72
CA SER A 278 21.49 -9.37 20.79
C SER A 278 20.90 -9.67 22.17
N PRO A 279 21.70 -9.61 23.25
CA PRO A 279 21.19 -9.76 24.63
C PRO A 279 20.11 -8.72 24.98
N ALA A 280 20.20 -7.50 24.43
CA ALA A 280 19.22 -6.44 24.67
C ALA A 280 17.88 -6.74 23.97
N GLU A 281 17.92 -7.24 22.73
CA GLU A 281 16.73 -7.67 21.98
C GLU A 281 16.06 -8.85 22.66
N ARG A 282 16.83 -9.85 23.11
CA ARG A 282 16.28 -10.98 23.90
C ARG A 282 15.60 -10.53 25.19
N ALA A 283 16.15 -9.51 25.86
CA ALA A 283 15.54 -8.99 27.08
C ALA A 283 14.24 -8.22 26.83
N ARG A 284 14.02 -7.74 25.60
CA ARG A 284 12.77 -7.07 25.15
C ARG A 284 11.75 -8.06 24.59
N GLN A 285 12.17 -9.26 24.16
CA GLN A 285 11.28 -10.30 23.65
C GLN A 285 10.21 -10.66 24.69
N GLY A 286 8.97 -10.78 24.24
CA GLY A 286 7.84 -11.20 25.07
C GLY A 286 7.26 -10.13 26.00
N ILE A 287 7.78 -8.89 25.97
CA ILE A 287 7.19 -7.78 26.72
C ILE A 287 6.50 -6.84 25.72
N ILE A 288 5.23 -7.09 25.47
CA ILE A 288 4.40 -6.19 24.65
C ILE A 288 3.91 -5.02 25.54
N GLY A 289 4.87 -4.31 26.12
CA GLY A 289 4.62 -3.11 26.91
C GLY A 289 3.97 -3.32 28.27
N THR A 290 3.49 -4.52 28.61
CA THR A 290 2.92 -4.84 29.95
C THR A 290 3.13 -6.29 30.31
N ARG A 291 3.19 -6.58 31.62
CA ARG A 291 3.14 -7.94 32.19
C ARG A 291 1.80 -8.24 32.88
N SER A 292 0.90 -7.27 32.91
CA SER A 292 -0.45 -7.45 33.46
C SER A 292 -1.35 -8.09 32.40
N VAL A 293 -1.76 -9.33 32.61
CA VAL A 293 -2.71 -10.03 31.74
C VAL A 293 -4.04 -9.28 31.64
N ALA A 294 -4.50 -8.66 32.74
CA ALA A 294 -5.72 -7.86 32.74
C ALA A 294 -5.58 -6.59 31.91
N ALA A 295 -4.43 -5.88 32.03
CA ALA A 295 -4.15 -4.71 31.19
C ALA A 295 -4.08 -5.07 29.70
N HIS A 296 -3.40 -6.16 29.38
CA HIS A 296 -3.27 -6.67 28.04
C HIS A 296 -4.61 -7.06 27.43
N ASP A 297 -5.43 -7.84 28.13
CA ASP A 297 -6.77 -8.24 27.66
C ASP A 297 -7.68 -7.02 27.38
N ALA A 298 -7.65 -6.02 28.27
CA ALA A 298 -8.40 -4.79 28.08
C ALA A 298 -7.90 -3.98 26.86
N TYR A 299 -6.60 -3.94 26.64
CA TYR A 299 -6.00 -3.32 25.45
C TYR A 299 -6.42 -4.02 24.16
N LEU A 300 -6.39 -5.35 24.09
CA LEU A 300 -6.81 -6.12 22.93
C LEU A 300 -8.29 -5.90 22.59
N ARG A 301 -9.15 -5.84 23.60
CA ARG A 301 -10.57 -5.49 23.41
C ARG A 301 -10.74 -4.09 22.79
N ALA A 302 -9.95 -3.12 23.25
CA ALA A 302 -9.99 -1.77 22.71
C ALA A 302 -9.53 -1.71 21.25
N ARG A 303 -8.52 -2.47 20.89
CA ARG A 303 -8.03 -2.60 19.50
C ARG A 303 -9.10 -3.14 18.56
N GLU A 304 -9.80 -4.17 18.95
CA GLU A 304 -10.89 -4.73 18.14
C GLU A 304 -12.04 -3.73 17.97
N LEU A 305 -12.41 -3.02 19.05
CA LEU A 305 -13.46 -2.00 19.03
C LEU A 305 -13.09 -0.80 18.15
N GLU A 306 -11.81 -0.43 18.06
CA GLU A 306 -11.31 0.63 17.19
C GLU A 306 -11.63 0.35 15.73
N ASN A 307 -11.49 -0.92 15.29
CA ASN A 307 -11.68 -1.33 13.90
C ASN A 307 -13.14 -1.21 13.41
N LEU A 308 -14.10 -1.09 14.28
CA LEU A 308 -15.52 -0.98 13.95
C LEU A 308 -15.97 0.44 13.58
N TYR A 309 -15.16 1.45 13.83
CA TYR A 309 -15.32 2.85 13.40
C TYR A 309 -16.70 3.46 13.70
N THR A 310 -17.36 3.09 14.82
CA THR A 310 -18.61 3.69 15.27
C THR A 310 -18.42 4.57 16.51
N ARG A 311 -19.39 5.46 16.79
CA ARG A 311 -19.36 6.28 18.00
C ARG A 311 -19.43 5.43 19.27
N GLU A 312 -20.26 4.41 19.25
CA GLU A 312 -20.51 3.49 20.35
C GLU A 312 -19.23 2.72 20.68
N THR A 313 -18.63 2.08 19.68
CA THR A 313 -17.39 1.30 19.87
C THR A 313 -16.20 2.18 20.24
N ASN A 314 -16.15 3.44 19.79
CA ASN A 314 -15.13 4.39 20.22
C ASN A 314 -15.23 4.71 21.72
N ILE A 315 -16.45 4.81 22.28
CA ILE A 315 -16.66 5.02 23.72
C ILE A 315 -16.27 3.77 24.52
N GLU A 316 -16.62 2.60 24.02
CA GLU A 316 -16.27 1.32 24.65
C GLU A 316 -14.76 1.07 24.63
N ALA A 317 -14.09 1.40 23.51
CA ALA A 317 -12.63 1.33 23.39
C ALA A 317 -11.92 2.24 24.39
N GLU A 318 -12.40 3.48 24.58
CA GLU A 318 -11.86 4.36 25.63
C GLU A 318 -12.02 3.74 27.02
N ALA A 319 -13.17 3.16 27.32
CA ALA A 319 -13.41 2.55 28.62
C ALA A 319 -12.46 1.37 28.88
N ALA A 320 -12.23 0.53 27.87
CA ALA A 320 -11.28 -0.60 27.92
C ALA A 320 -9.83 -0.11 28.08
N LEU A 321 -9.42 0.95 27.37
CA LEU A 321 -8.06 1.52 27.53
C LEU A 321 -7.85 2.15 28.90
N ARG A 322 -8.87 2.78 29.45
CA ARG A 322 -8.81 3.30 30.82
C ARG A 322 -8.73 2.16 31.87
N GLU A 323 -9.34 1.01 31.58
CA GLU A 323 -9.17 -0.20 32.38
C GLU A 323 -7.73 -0.70 32.25
N ALA A 324 -7.18 -0.84 31.04
CA ALA A 324 -5.80 -1.24 30.82
C ALA A 324 -4.80 -0.35 31.59
N ILE A 325 -4.97 0.96 31.51
CA ILE A 325 -4.11 1.94 32.21
C ILE A 325 -4.30 1.88 33.75
N ARG A 326 -5.46 1.48 34.28
CA ARG A 326 -5.63 1.27 35.72
C ARG A 326 -4.91 0.03 36.22
N GLU A 327 -4.92 -1.06 35.41
CA GLU A 327 -4.24 -2.32 35.72
C GLU A 327 -2.71 -2.20 35.55
N ASP A 328 -2.27 -1.36 34.60
CA ASP A 328 -0.86 -1.04 34.40
C ASP A 328 -0.70 0.42 33.90
N PRO A 329 -0.39 1.35 34.83
CA PRO A 329 -0.19 2.76 34.48
C PRO A 329 1.05 3.06 33.62
N GLU A 330 1.94 2.09 33.44
CA GLU A 330 3.16 2.21 32.62
C GLU A 330 2.99 1.57 31.23
N PHE A 331 1.80 1.11 30.89
CA PHE A 331 1.50 0.50 29.59
C PHE A 331 1.46 1.54 28.46
N ALA A 332 2.60 1.80 27.84
CA ALA A 332 2.77 2.84 26.81
C ALA A 332 1.83 2.67 25.61
N LEU A 333 1.63 1.43 25.11
CA LEU A 333 0.72 1.14 23.99
C LEU A 333 -0.72 1.55 24.30
N ALA A 334 -1.20 1.31 25.53
CA ALA A 334 -2.55 1.71 25.91
C ALA A 334 -2.73 3.23 25.93
N HIS A 335 -1.71 3.97 26.36
CA HIS A 335 -1.71 5.43 26.30
C HIS A 335 -1.68 5.96 24.87
N ALA A 336 -0.87 5.36 23.98
CA ALA A 336 -0.79 5.74 22.57
C ALA A 336 -2.11 5.51 21.84
N LEU A 337 -2.72 4.35 22.02
CA LEU A 337 -4.03 4.02 21.44
C LEU A 337 -5.16 4.92 22.00
N LEU A 338 -5.13 5.22 23.29
CA LEU A 338 -6.11 6.14 23.91
C LEU A 338 -6.06 7.51 23.25
N SER A 339 -4.87 8.02 22.92
CA SER A 339 -4.71 9.25 22.17
C SER A 339 -5.37 9.19 20.80
N GLN A 340 -5.18 8.09 20.05
CA GLN A 340 -5.80 7.92 18.73
C GLN A 340 -7.32 7.86 18.80
N ILE A 341 -7.89 7.09 19.74
CA ILE A 341 -9.33 6.99 19.97
C ILE A 341 -9.94 8.36 20.25
N MET A 342 -9.27 9.19 21.09
CA MET A 342 -9.72 10.53 21.41
C MET A 342 -9.59 11.49 20.22
N SER A 343 -8.49 11.42 19.44
CA SER A 343 -8.31 12.20 18.22
C SER A 343 -9.43 11.92 17.23
N PHE A 344 -9.69 10.63 16.97
CA PHE A 344 -10.74 10.20 16.06
C PHE A 344 -12.15 10.66 16.49
N ARG A 345 -12.41 10.67 17.80
CA ARG A 345 -13.66 11.22 18.39
C ARG A 345 -13.84 12.69 18.09
N VAL A 346 -12.79 13.50 18.17
CA VAL A 346 -12.83 14.92 17.83
C VAL A 346 -13.08 15.12 16.34
N GLU A 347 -12.37 14.39 15.49
CA GLU A 347 -12.50 14.46 14.05
C GLU A 347 -13.93 14.19 13.56
N ASN A 348 -14.58 13.19 14.17
CA ASN A 348 -15.95 12.79 13.82
C ASN A 348 -17.03 13.57 14.59
N ARG A 349 -16.64 14.58 15.38
CA ARG A 349 -17.59 15.39 16.17
C ARG A 349 -18.45 14.55 17.13
N TRP A 350 -17.89 13.48 17.68
CA TRP A 350 -18.57 12.59 18.63
C TRP A 350 -18.40 13.04 20.09
N THR A 351 -17.73 14.16 20.33
CA THR A 351 -17.58 14.77 21.66
C THR A 351 -18.39 16.06 21.79
N ASN A 352 -18.89 16.32 23.00
CA ASN A 352 -19.53 17.58 23.35
C ASN A 352 -18.56 18.59 23.99
N ASP A 353 -17.33 18.15 24.29
CA ASP A 353 -16.26 18.95 24.90
C ASP A 353 -14.96 18.71 24.15
N THR A 354 -14.78 19.40 23.04
CA THR A 354 -13.63 19.28 22.15
C THR A 354 -12.33 19.62 22.87
N ASP A 355 -12.29 20.75 23.60
CA ASP A 355 -11.08 21.22 24.26
C ASP A 355 -10.56 20.22 25.31
N ARG A 356 -11.47 19.67 26.09
CA ARG A 356 -11.13 18.65 27.09
C ARG A 356 -10.63 17.37 26.43
N THR A 357 -11.29 16.93 25.34
CA THR A 357 -10.91 15.70 24.62
C THR A 357 -9.55 15.87 23.96
N VAL A 358 -9.27 17.01 23.32
CA VAL A 358 -7.98 17.34 22.72
C VAL A 358 -6.86 17.35 23.76
N LYS A 359 -7.07 18.03 24.90
CA LYS A 359 -6.07 18.05 25.98
C LYS A 359 -5.77 16.65 26.52
N ALA A 360 -6.80 15.81 26.65
CA ALA A 360 -6.64 14.44 27.11
C ALA A 360 -5.90 13.56 26.07
N ALA A 361 -6.15 13.77 24.76
CA ALA A 361 -5.44 13.08 23.69
C ALA A 361 -3.93 13.41 23.69
N PHE A 362 -3.57 14.70 23.80
CA PHE A 362 -2.17 15.11 23.92
C PHE A 362 -1.51 14.53 25.18
N ALA A 363 -2.16 14.63 26.35
CA ALA A 363 -1.62 14.09 27.59
C ALA A 363 -1.37 12.57 27.50
N ALA A 364 -2.24 11.83 26.80
CA ALA A 364 -2.05 10.40 26.58
C ALA A 364 -0.86 10.12 25.64
N ALA A 365 -0.76 10.83 24.49
CA ALA A 365 0.37 10.65 23.56
C ALA A 365 1.72 11.02 24.20
N GLU A 366 1.79 12.16 24.90
CA GLU A 366 3.00 12.60 25.62
C GLU A 366 3.39 11.61 26.72
N ARG A 367 2.41 11.03 27.40
CA ARG A 367 2.65 9.98 28.41
C ARG A 367 3.20 8.72 27.76
N ALA A 368 2.68 8.31 26.59
CA ALA A 368 3.18 7.15 25.86
C ALA A 368 4.66 7.32 25.47
N VAL A 369 5.03 8.46 24.91
CA VAL A 369 6.43 8.80 24.58
C VAL A 369 7.31 8.82 25.82
N ALA A 370 6.82 9.40 26.93
CA ALA A 370 7.58 9.45 28.18
C ALA A 370 7.80 8.07 28.83
N LEU A 371 6.89 7.13 28.61
CA LEU A 371 7.00 5.75 29.11
C LEU A 371 7.93 4.92 28.24
N ASP A 372 7.84 5.07 26.91
CA ASP A 372 8.67 4.33 25.97
C ASP A 372 8.99 5.19 24.72
N ASP A 373 10.17 5.83 24.73
CA ASP A 373 10.66 6.63 23.60
C ASP A 373 11.06 5.77 22.37
N GLY A 374 11.18 4.46 22.56
CA GLY A 374 11.42 3.48 21.50
C GLY A 374 10.14 2.91 20.87
N LEU A 375 8.96 3.40 21.24
CA LEU A 375 7.69 2.93 20.69
C LEU A 375 7.25 3.76 19.46
N PRO A 376 7.27 3.21 18.22
CA PRO A 376 6.90 3.94 17.00
C PRO A 376 5.49 4.53 17.09
N LEU A 377 4.53 3.74 17.61
CA LEU A 377 3.14 4.14 17.76
C LEU A 377 2.95 5.38 18.64
N ALA A 378 3.79 5.58 19.67
CA ALA A 378 3.71 6.74 20.55
C ALA A 378 4.05 8.04 19.80
N HIS A 379 5.16 8.03 19.03
CA HIS A 379 5.55 9.15 18.19
C HIS A 379 4.55 9.42 17.06
N PHE A 380 4.05 8.36 16.43
CA PHE A 380 3.02 8.44 15.41
C PHE A 380 1.71 9.05 15.95
N ALA A 381 1.22 8.60 17.12
CA ALA A 381 0.01 9.14 17.72
C ALA A 381 0.15 10.63 18.07
N LEU A 382 1.29 11.02 18.62
CA LEU A 382 1.57 12.44 18.94
C LEU A 382 1.68 13.29 17.65
N ALA A 383 2.37 12.79 16.61
CA ALA A 383 2.49 13.47 15.33
C ALA A 383 1.12 13.67 14.65
N ARG A 384 0.27 12.66 14.69
CA ARG A 384 -1.11 12.77 14.16
C ARG A 384 -1.91 13.90 14.80
N LEU A 385 -1.78 14.15 16.10
CA LEU A 385 -2.46 15.27 16.74
C LEU A 385 -2.04 16.62 16.16
N TYR A 386 -0.75 16.79 15.82
CA TYR A 386 -0.23 18.01 15.21
C TYR A 386 -0.65 18.21 13.75
N THR A 387 -1.16 17.19 13.06
CA THR A 387 -1.73 17.35 11.71
C THR A 387 -3.17 17.85 11.72
N ARG A 388 -3.81 17.92 12.90
CA ARG A 388 -5.24 18.22 13.02
C ARG A 388 -5.52 19.71 13.13
N SER A 389 -6.67 20.13 12.57
CA SER A 389 -7.09 21.53 12.54
C SER A 389 -7.24 22.18 13.93
N PHE A 390 -7.39 21.39 14.98
CA PHE A 390 -7.48 21.89 16.34
C PHE A 390 -6.13 22.21 17.01
N ALA A 391 -5.01 21.72 16.46
CA ALA A 391 -3.67 21.98 16.99
C ALA A 391 -2.58 21.85 15.90
N PRO A 392 -2.68 22.56 14.77
CA PRO A 392 -1.77 22.36 13.63
C PRO A 392 -0.36 22.83 14.00
N ASP A 393 0.60 21.92 13.87
CA ASP A 393 2.03 22.19 14.00
C ASP A 393 2.80 21.25 13.06
N VAL A 394 3.00 21.72 11.83
CA VAL A 394 3.57 20.92 10.74
C VAL A 394 4.96 20.41 11.09
N GLU A 395 5.80 21.23 11.70
CA GLU A 395 7.17 20.85 12.05
C GLU A 395 7.20 19.73 13.10
N LYS A 396 6.36 19.81 14.12
CA LYS A 396 6.24 18.73 15.11
C LYS A 396 5.66 17.46 14.53
N ALA A 397 4.68 17.58 13.62
CA ALA A 397 4.12 16.43 12.91
C ALA A 397 5.22 15.71 12.09
N ILE A 398 5.97 16.46 11.28
CA ILE A 398 7.10 15.93 10.50
C ILE A 398 8.14 15.25 11.40
N ALA A 399 8.54 15.91 12.48
CA ALA A 399 9.54 15.37 13.42
C ALA A 399 9.06 14.05 14.06
N GLY A 400 7.79 13.99 14.47
CA GLY A 400 7.22 12.80 15.09
C GLY A 400 7.07 11.62 14.12
N PHE A 401 6.59 11.84 12.89
CA PHE A 401 6.52 10.77 11.88
C PHE A 401 7.91 10.27 11.47
N ARG A 402 8.89 11.17 11.29
CA ARG A 402 10.27 10.78 11.04
C ARG A 402 10.83 9.93 12.17
N ARG A 403 10.55 10.32 13.42
CA ARG A 403 11.00 9.53 14.57
C ARG A 403 10.37 8.14 14.60
N ALA A 404 9.08 8.01 14.27
CA ALA A 404 8.43 6.71 14.14
C ALA A 404 9.11 5.83 13.08
N ILE A 405 9.45 6.41 11.90
CA ILE A 405 10.16 5.72 10.81
C ILE A 405 11.59 5.34 11.21
N GLU A 406 12.30 6.19 11.97
CA GLU A 406 13.65 5.87 12.47
C GLU A 406 13.65 4.68 13.42
N ILE A 407 12.60 4.53 14.23
CA ILE A 407 12.45 3.43 15.19
C ILE A 407 12.01 2.16 14.46
N ASP A 408 11.02 2.27 13.58
CA ASP A 408 10.50 1.17 12.75
C ASP A 408 10.49 1.59 11.27
N PRO A 409 11.53 1.20 10.51
CA PRO A 409 11.62 1.53 9.08
C PRO A 409 10.54 0.85 8.22
N ASP A 410 9.82 -0.14 8.73
CA ASP A 410 8.73 -0.82 8.03
C ASP A 410 7.34 -0.30 8.41
N TYR A 411 7.26 0.75 9.24
CA TYR A 411 5.99 1.36 9.64
C TYR A 411 5.37 2.16 8.46
N ASP A 412 4.69 1.47 7.57
CA ASP A 412 4.10 1.97 6.32
C ASP A 412 3.20 3.20 6.51
N ASP A 413 2.32 3.19 7.51
CA ASP A 413 1.43 4.32 7.82
C ASP A 413 2.20 5.59 8.17
N ALA A 414 3.35 5.50 8.82
CA ALA A 414 4.15 6.68 9.16
C ALA A 414 4.70 7.38 7.91
N TYR A 415 5.11 6.64 6.89
CA TYR A 415 5.50 7.20 5.59
C TYR A 415 4.35 7.91 4.91
N ALA A 416 3.18 7.28 4.85
CA ALA A 416 2.03 7.83 4.16
C ALA A 416 1.45 9.07 4.89
N PHE A 417 1.46 9.10 6.22
CA PHE A 417 1.06 10.30 6.99
C PHE A 417 2.08 11.43 6.90
N LEU A 418 3.37 11.12 6.86
CA LEU A 418 4.41 12.12 6.59
C LEU A 418 4.24 12.72 5.19
N ALA A 419 3.97 11.90 4.18
CA ALA A 419 3.69 12.35 2.84
C ALA A 419 2.46 13.27 2.79
N ASN A 420 1.35 12.89 3.42
CA ASN A 420 0.17 13.74 3.52
C ASN A 420 0.49 15.10 4.20
N THR A 421 1.34 15.08 5.23
CA THR A 421 1.77 16.32 5.90
C THR A 421 2.52 17.23 4.93
N TYR A 422 3.43 16.68 4.11
CA TYR A 422 4.13 17.44 3.08
C TYR A 422 3.20 17.96 1.99
N ILE A 423 2.23 17.18 1.53
CA ILE A 423 1.25 17.61 0.52
C ILE A 423 0.50 18.85 1.02
N PHE A 424 -0.02 18.81 2.25
CA PHE A 424 -0.79 19.92 2.81
C PHE A 424 0.07 21.16 3.13
N ASP A 425 1.39 20.98 3.29
CA ASP A 425 2.38 22.03 3.49
C ASP A 425 2.96 22.61 2.17
N GLY A 426 2.46 22.19 1.00
CA GLY A 426 2.92 22.69 -0.31
C GLY A 426 4.18 22.01 -0.84
N ARG A 427 4.51 20.80 -0.38
CA ARG A 427 5.74 20.07 -0.68
C ARG A 427 5.45 18.71 -1.33
N ALA A 428 4.63 18.71 -2.39
CA ALA A 428 4.20 17.49 -3.06
C ALA A 428 5.38 16.71 -3.68
N ASP A 429 6.45 17.38 -4.10
CA ASP A 429 7.69 16.73 -4.60
C ASP A 429 8.34 15.85 -3.52
N ASP A 430 8.39 16.33 -2.27
CA ASP A 430 8.95 15.59 -1.13
C ASP A 430 8.04 14.43 -0.69
N ALA A 431 6.74 14.50 -1.01
CA ALA A 431 5.75 13.50 -0.63
C ALA A 431 5.80 12.23 -1.49
N LEU A 432 6.05 12.34 -2.80
CA LEU A 432 6.01 11.19 -3.72
C LEU A 432 6.94 10.05 -3.32
N PRO A 433 8.24 10.28 -3.00
CA PRO A 433 9.12 9.19 -2.57
C PRO A 433 8.64 8.47 -1.30
N LEU A 434 7.98 9.19 -0.39
CA LEU A 434 7.43 8.61 0.84
C LEU A 434 6.18 7.78 0.56
N ILE A 435 5.35 8.22 -0.38
CA ILE A 435 4.18 7.45 -0.82
C ILE A 435 4.63 6.13 -1.46
N GLU A 436 5.62 6.17 -2.36
CA GLU A 436 6.17 4.96 -2.97
C GLU A 436 6.78 4.03 -1.90
N ALA A 437 7.51 4.58 -0.94
CA ALA A 437 8.03 3.81 0.19
C ALA A 437 6.93 3.15 1.04
N ALA A 438 5.79 3.81 1.22
CA ALA A 438 4.62 3.22 1.90
C ALA A 438 4.02 2.06 1.08
N PHE A 439 3.91 2.22 -0.25
CA PHE A 439 3.42 1.16 -1.14
C PHE A 439 4.36 -0.06 -1.19
N GLU A 440 5.68 0.14 -1.15
CA GLU A 440 6.67 -0.95 -1.10
C GLU A 440 6.55 -1.78 0.18
N ARG A 441 6.13 -1.15 1.28
CA ARG A 441 5.99 -1.80 2.60
C ARG A 441 4.64 -2.45 2.80
N ASN A 442 3.62 -1.96 2.10
CA ASN A 442 2.27 -2.49 2.21
C ASN A 442 1.78 -2.99 0.85
N PRO A 443 1.85 -4.30 0.57
CA PRO A 443 1.41 -4.89 -0.70
C PRO A 443 -0.11 -4.78 -0.92
N VAL A 444 -0.87 -4.45 0.14
CA VAL A 444 -2.33 -4.27 0.09
C VAL A 444 -2.69 -2.88 0.64
N PRO A 445 -2.26 -1.84 -0.07
CA PRO A 445 -2.39 -0.48 0.43
C PRO A 445 -3.87 -0.07 0.53
N PRO A 446 -4.27 0.62 1.62
CA PRO A 446 -5.61 1.13 1.77
C PRO A 446 -5.89 2.27 0.79
N PHE A 447 -7.18 2.59 0.56
CA PHE A 447 -7.60 3.62 -0.40
C PHE A 447 -6.89 4.98 -0.21
N TRP A 448 -6.57 5.34 1.00
CA TRP A 448 -6.01 6.65 1.31
C TRP A 448 -4.52 6.79 0.93
N TYR A 449 -3.78 5.69 0.65
CA TYR A 449 -2.45 5.77 0.01
C TYR A 449 -2.59 6.22 -1.44
N PHE A 450 -3.56 5.67 -2.16
CA PHE A 450 -3.88 6.09 -3.52
C PHE A 450 -4.40 7.53 -3.56
N LEU A 451 -5.20 7.93 -2.57
CA LEU A 451 -5.62 9.32 -2.40
C LEU A 451 -4.42 10.24 -2.23
N ALA A 452 -3.47 9.90 -1.36
CA ALA A 452 -2.24 10.69 -1.15
C ALA A 452 -1.43 10.82 -2.45
N ARG A 453 -1.25 9.70 -3.19
CA ARG A 453 -0.58 9.71 -4.49
C ARG A 453 -1.28 10.64 -5.48
N GLY A 454 -2.60 10.55 -5.57
CA GLY A 454 -3.41 11.38 -6.44
C GLY A 454 -3.34 12.87 -6.07
N MET A 455 -3.39 13.19 -4.80
CA MET A 455 -3.22 14.56 -4.30
C MET A 455 -1.84 15.14 -4.65
N ALA A 456 -0.77 14.37 -4.44
CA ALA A 456 0.58 14.80 -4.79
C ALA A 456 0.71 15.06 -6.29
N GLN A 457 0.25 14.12 -7.12
CA GLN A 457 0.27 14.26 -8.59
C GLN A 457 -0.55 15.47 -9.06
N TYR A 458 -1.71 15.72 -8.45
CA TYR A 458 -2.54 16.90 -8.75
C TYR A 458 -1.77 18.20 -8.53
N PHE A 459 -1.12 18.37 -7.37
CA PHE A 459 -0.39 19.58 -7.04
C PHE A 459 0.90 19.75 -7.84
N LEU A 460 1.46 18.66 -8.37
CA LEU A 460 2.58 18.69 -9.31
C LEU A 460 2.13 18.97 -10.77
N GLY A 461 0.82 19.06 -11.04
CA GLY A 461 0.29 19.31 -12.37
C GLY A 461 0.24 18.06 -13.27
N ASN A 462 0.49 16.88 -12.73
CA ASN A 462 0.44 15.60 -13.44
C ASN A 462 -0.98 15.01 -13.37
N TYR A 463 -1.93 15.69 -14.03
CA TYR A 463 -3.36 15.42 -13.84
C TYR A 463 -3.80 14.02 -14.28
N GLU A 464 -3.22 13.46 -15.35
CA GLU A 464 -3.51 12.10 -15.80
C GLU A 464 -3.05 11.05 -14.76
N ALA A 465 -1.90 11.28 -14.13
CA ALA A 465 -1.42 10.40 -13.06
C ALA A 465 -2.26 10.56 -11.78
N ALA A 466 -2.73 11.78 -11.51
CA ALA A 466 -3.64 12.07 -10.42
C ALA A 466 -4.98 11.34 -10.61
N GLU A 467 -5.58 11.41 -11.80
CA GLU A 467 -6.81 10.69 -12.14
C GLU A 467 -6.70 9.21 -11.84
N VAL A 468 -5.67 8.53 -12.37
CA VAL A 468 -5.47 7.09 -12.18
C VAL A 468 -5.44 6.72 -10.69
N ALA A 469 -4.71 7.48 -9.88
CA ALA A 469 -4.60 7.20 -8.46
C ALA A 469 -5.89 7.54 -7.69
N LEU A 470 -6.59 8.62 -8.06
CA LEU A 470 -7.82 9.06 -7.40
C LEU A 470 -9.01 8.14 -7.73
N VAL A 471 -9.09 7.63 -8.96
CA VAL A 471 -10.08 6.62 -9.35
C VAL A 471 -9.89 5.35 -8.52
N GLU A 472 -8.66 4.86 -8.40
CA GLU A 472 -8.37 3.69 -7.56
C GLU A 472 -8.74 3.96 -6.08
N ALA A 473 -8.48 5.17 -5.57
CA ALA A 473 -8.87 5.53 -4.21
C ALA A 473 -10.39 5.53 -4.01
N ARG A 474 -11.14 6.06 -4.98
CA ARG A 474 -12.61 6.08 -4.99
C ARG A 474 -13.17 4.65 -5.04
N ASP A 475 -12.65 3.82 -5.94
CA ASP A 475 -13.16 2.46 -6.17
C ASP A 475 -12.93 1.55 -4.97
N ARG A 476 -11.83 1.75 -4.23
CA ARG A 476 -11.57 1.04 -2.97
C ARG A 476 -12.44 1.51 -1.81
N ASN A 477 -12.86 2.77 -1.80
CA ASN A 477 -13.79 3.30 -0.80
C ASN A 477 -14.75 4.33 -1.41
N PRO A 478 -15.85 3.85 -2.03
CA PRO A 478 -16.81 4.72 -2.69
C PRO A 478 -17.57 5.69 -1.77
N THR A 479 -17.51 5.48 -0.45
CA THR A 479 -18.16 6.36 0.54
C THR A 479 -17.26 7.47 1.05
N ALA A 480 -15.95 7.42 0.74
CA ALA A 480 -15.00 8.44 1.14
C ALA A 480 -15.14 9.70 0.26
N PRO A 481 -15.38 10.89 0.84
CA PRO A 481 -15.65 12.10 0.05
C PRO A 481 -14.39 12.72 -0.60
N TYR A 482 -13.21 12.42 -0.07
CA TYR A 482 -11.97 13.07 -0.51
C TYR A 482 -11.55 12.72 -1.94
N PRO A 483 -11.62 11.47 -2.42
CA PRO A 483 -11.31 11.14 -3.82
C PRO A 483 -12.15 11.93 -4.82
N TYR A 484 -13.45 12.06 -4.59
CA TYR A 484 -14.36 12.81 -5.47
C TYR A 484 -13.97 14.27 -5.60
N ARG A 485 -13.61 14.93 -4.49
CA ARG A 485 -13.19 16.33 -4.50
C ARG A 485 -11.96 16.54 -5.37
N PHE A 486 -10.96 15.68 -5.25
CA PHE A 486 -9.76 15.78 -6.07
C PHE A 486 -10.02 15.37 -7.51
N LEU A 487 -10.90 14.41 -7.80
CA LEU A 487 -11.33 14.05 -9.15
C LEU A 487 -12.04 15.23 -9.84
N ILE A 488 -12.99 15.90 -9.18
CA ILE A 488 -13.65 17.10 -9.71
C ILE A 488 -12.62 18.16 -10.12
N ALA A 489 -11.67 18.47 -9.22
CA ALA A 489 -10.64 19.46 -9.50
C ALA A 489 -9.68 19.00 -10.63
N THR A 490 -9.36 17.71 -10.67
CA THR A 490 -8.48 17.11 -11.69
C THR A 490 -9.14 17.20 -13.07
N TYR A 491 -10.39 16.78 -13.21
CA TYR A 491 -11.14 16.89 -14.47
C TYR A 491 -11.34 18.34 -14.90
N GLY A 492 -11.58 19.26 -13.95
CA GLY A 492 -11.59 20.68 -14.25
C GLY A 492 -10.28 21.17 -14.86
N ARG A 493 -9.12 20.75 -14.32
CA ARG A 493 -7.79 21.06 -14.86
C ARG A 493 -7.53 20.44 -16.23
N MET A 494 -8.07 19.26 -16.50
CA MET A 494 -7.96 18.57 -17.78
C MET A 494 -8.95 19.13 -18.84
N GLY A 495 -9.94 19.92 -18.42
CA GLY A 495 -11.00 20.45 -19.30
C GLY A 495 -12.09 19.42 -19.63
N GLU A 496 -12.19 18.37 -18.83
CA GLU A 496 -13.15 17.27 -18.95
C GLU A 496 -14.40 17.58 -18.10
N ALA A 497 -15.24 18.48 -18.64
CA ALA A 497 -16.37 19.02 -17.91
C ALA A 497 -17.44 17.97 -17.60
N ASP A 498 -17.72 17.05 -18.52
CA ASP A 498 -18.73 16.00 -18.34
C ASP A 498 -18.35 15.05 -17.16
N GLU A 499 -17.06 14.71 -17.05
CA GLU A 499 -16.51 13.87 -15.99
C GLU A 499 -16.49 14.60 -14.64
N ALA A 500 -16.18 15.91 -14.67
CA ALA A 500 -16.23 16.75 -13.46
C ALA A 500 -17.66 16.86 -12.93
N ASP A 501 -18.65 17.09 -13.79
CA ASP A 501 -20.07 17.13 -13.44
C ASP A 501 -20.55 15.79 -12.86
N TRP A 502 -20.12 14.68 -13.46
CA TRP A 502 -20.46 13.36 -12.97
C TRP A 502 -19.91 13.14 -11.54
N MET A 503 -18.65 13.47 -11.28
CA MET A 503 -18.06 13.36 -9.96
C MET A 503 -18.73 14.29 -8.94
N ALA A 504 -19.16 15.48 -9.35
CA ALA A 504 -19.91 16.39 -8.50
C ALA A 504 -21.28 15.79 -8.10
N MET A 505 -22.00 15.17 -9.02
CA MET A 505 -23.26 14.48 -8.75
C MET A 505 -23.06 13.29 -7.80
N GLU A 506 -22.03 12.48 -7.97
CA GLU A 506 -21.72 11.37 -7.05
C GLU A 506 -21.33 11.89 -5.66
N TYR A 507 -20.58 12.98 -5.57
CA TYR A 507 -20.26 13.62 -4.31
C TYR A 507 -21.53 14.13 -3.58
N GLU A 508 -22.49 14.70 -4.33
CA GLU A 508 -23.78 15.14 -3.79
C GLU A 508 -24.64 13.96 -3.32
N ALA A 509 -24.57 12.82 -3.99
CA ALA A 509 -25.25 11.59 -3.58
C ALA A 509 -24.75 11.07 -2.22
N LEU A 510 -23.53 11.45 -1.80
CA LEU A 510 -23.02 11.20 -0.44
C LEU A 510 -23.61 12.17 0.61
N GLY A 511 -24.58 13.03 0.25
CA GLY A 511 -25.20 14.00 1.13
C GLY A 511 -24.34 15.24 1.38
N ARG A 512 -23.47 15.60 0.44
CA ARG A 512 -22.51 16.71 0.51
C ARG A 512 -22.86 17.78 -0.52
N SER A 513 -22.46 19.04 -0.28
CA SER A 513 -22.63 20.12 -1.26
C SER A 513 -21.40 20.22 -2.16
N ALA A 514 -21.59 20.22 -3.48
CA ALA A 514 -20.55 20.40 -4.48
C ALA A 514 -20.32 21.86 -4.87
N THR A 515 -20.49 22.81 -3.95
CA THR A 515 -20.10 24.21 -4.18
C THR A 515 -18.64 24.44 -3.80
N ILE A 516 -17.99 25.42 -4.46
CA ILE A 516 -16.58 25.75 -4.19
C ILE A 516 -16.38 26.11 -2.72
N ALA A 517 -17.28 26.91 -2.16
CA ALA A 517 -17.23 27.29 -0.73
C ALA A 517 -17.24 26.06 0.19
N ALA A 518 -18.17 25.12 -0.02
CA ALA A 518 -18.29 23.91 0.80
C ALA A 518 -17.09 22.96 0.63
N LEU A 519 -16.60 22.80 -0.58
CA LEU A 519 -15.43 21.98 -0.88
C LEU A 519 -14.15 22.55 -0.26
N MET A 520 -13.99 23.88 -0.27
CA MET A 520 -12.83 24.57 0.26
C MET A 520 -12.85 24.71 1.80
N ASP A 521 -14.03 24.79 2.43
CA ASP A 521 -14.17 24.88 3.90
C ASP A 521 -13.61 23.62 4.58
N SER A 522 -13.80 22.46 3.96
CA SER A 522 -13.33 21.18 4.47
C SER A 522 -11.91 20.79 4.02
N ALA A 523 -11.20 21.67 3.28
CA ALA A 523 -9.85 21.40 2.78
C ALA A 523 -8.79 21.78 3.82
N SER A 524 -8.01 20.80 4.26
CA SER A 524 -6.88 20.98 5.21
C SER A 524 -5.59 21.44 4.53
N ILE A 525 -5.68 22.15 3.41
CA ILE A 525 -4.52 22.63 2.64
C ILE A 525 -3.99 23.91 3.28
N HIS A 526 -2.77 23.89 3.80
CA HIS A 526 -2.15 25.01 4.51
C HIS A 526 -1.42 25.96 3.55
N ASP A 527 -0.80 25.43 2.49
CA ASP A 527 -0.11 26.24 1.49
C ASP A 527 -1.10 27.09 0.68
N PRO A 528 -0.92 28.43 0.63
CA PRO A 528 -1.82 29.32 -0.10
C PRO A 528 -1.84 29.07 -1.60
N GLY A 529 -0.73 28.67 -2.22
CA GLY A 529 -0.62 28.37 -3.63
C GLY A 529 -1.40 27.12 -4.01
N TYR A 530 -1.24 26.06 -3.22
CA TYR A 530 -2.00 24.83 -3.40
C TYR A 530 -3.49 25.02 -3.15
N ARG A 531 -3.83 25.82 -2.12
CA ARG A 531 -5.23 26.17 -1.85
C ARG A 531 -5.87 26.94 -3.03
N ALA A 532 -5.14 27.90 -3.61
CA ALA A 532 -5.61 28.64 -4.78
C ALA A 532 -5.71 27.73 -6.02
N ALA A 533 -4.71 26.86 -6.26
CA ALA A 533 -4.71 25.90 -7.36
C ALA A 533 -5.89 24.92 -7.27
N PHE A 534 -6.24 24.48 -6.07
CA PHE A 534 -7.37 23.57 -5.83
C PHE A 534 -8.71 24.25 -6.09
N ALA A 535 -8.92 25.48 -5.58
CA ALA A 535 -10.11 26.28 -5.87
C ALA A 535 -10.27 26.56 -7.37
N GLU A 536 -9.16 26.82 -8.07
CA GLU A 536 -9.19 27.06 -9.51
C GLU A 536 -9.59 25.81 -10.29
N GLY A 537 -9.16 24.61 -9.86
CA GLY A 537 -9.62 23.35 -10.45
C GLY A 537 -11.15 23.23 -10.43
N PHE A 538 -11.80 23.59 -9.33
CA PHE A 538 -13.26 23.59 -9.21
C PHE A 538 -13.93 24.64 -10.11
N ARG A 539 -13.32 25.85 -10.27
CA ARG A 539 -13.85 26.85 -11.20
C ARG A 539 -13.79 26.38 -12.64
N MET A 540 -12.67 25.75 -13.01
CA MET A 540 -12.50 25.17 -14.33
C MET A 540 -13.45 24.00 -14.59
N ALA A 541 -13.85 23.28 -13.55
CA ALA A 541 -14.91 22.28 -13.59
C ALA A 541 -16.33 22.88 -13.72
N GLY A 542 -16.49 24.20 -13.64
CA GLY A 542 -17.81 24.87 -13.77
C GLY A 542 -18.67 24.87 -12.53
N LEU A 543 -18.10 24.52 -11.35
CA LEU A 543 -18.88 24.49 -10.10
C LEU A 543 -19.32 25.89 -9.64
N PRO A 544 -20.51 26.01 -8.97
CA PRO A 544 -20.96 27.26 -8.39
C PRO A 544 -20.10 27.67 -7.19
N GLU A 545 -19.92 28.98 -6.98
CA GLU A 545 -19.15 29.52 -5.84
C GLU A 545 -19.85 29.22 -4.49
N GLU A 546 -21.23 29.35 -4.41
CA GLU A 546 -22.08 29.14 -3.23
C GLU A 546 -23.22 28.16 -3.53
#